data_5b430b69903a2454df445e7ef4918017
#
_entry.id   5b430b69903a2454df445e7ef4918017
#
_cell.length_a   1.000
_cell.length_b   1.000
_cell.length_c   1.000
_cell.angle_alpha   90.00
_cell.angle_beta   90.00
_cell.angle_gamma   90.00
#
_symmetry.space_group_name_H-M   'P 1'
#
loop_
_entity.id
_entity.type
_entity.pdbx_description
1 polymer ?
#
loop_
_entity_poly.entity_id
_entity_poly.type
_entity_poly.pdbx_seq_one_letter_code
_entity_poly.pdbx_strand_id
1 'polypeptide(L)'
;MIKEKKTGQVIVISAPSGSGKGSVISGLLEKDKNIWLSVSTTSRKPRENDIPGVTYNFVTKEEFEKLIQEGYFLEYTNYVGNYYGTPKNKILEKINEGIDVILEIEIEGATNIKKLIPEAIFIFIMPPSLKTLVKRLKKRGTDSNDKIIERFHTAYKEINEVTKYNYVVINDDLKDAITKVEAIIQAEKCRVDRIEEVYLDTKEEEIHELLMEENFDNSAITERI
;
A
#
# COMPACT_ATOMS: atom_id res chain seq x y z
N MET A 1 -4.04 -26.26 13.71
CA MET A 1 -4.09 -24.76 13.89
C MET A 1 -3.59 -24.13 12.58
N ILE A 2 -4.35 -23.23 11.96
CA ILE A 2 -3.87 -22.52 10.76
C ILE A 2 -2.78 -21.54 11.21
N LYS A 3 -1.59 -21.64 10.62
CA LYS A 3 -0.45 -20.80 10.96
C LYS A 3 -0.34 -19.68 9.93
N GLU A 4 -0.81 -18.51 10.30
CA GLU A 4 -0.66 -17.32 9.47
C GLU A 4 0.82 -16.92 9.39
N LYS A 5 1.24 -16.50 8.20
CA LYS A 5 2.57 -15.94 8.00
C LYS A 5 2.70 -14.67 8.84
N LYS A 6 3.57 -14.68 9.85
CA LYS A 6 3.77 -13.54 10.77
C LYS A 6 4.50 -12.34 10.14
N THR A 7 4.68 -12.31 8.85
CA THR A 7 5.35 -11.19 8.15
C THR A 7 4.34 -10.15 7.72
N GLY A 8 4.68 -8.86 7.89
CA GLY A 8 3.88 -7.76 7.40
C GLY A 8 3.84 -7.72 5.86
N GLN A 9 2.90 -6.96 5.32
CA GLN A 9 2.67 -6.81 3.88
C GLN A 9 3.26 -5.49 3.37
N VAL A 10 3.69 -5.47 2.11
CA VAL A 10 4.02 -4.21 1.39
C VAL A 10 2.77 -3.73 0.67
N ILE A 11 2.33 -2.52 0.97
CA ILE A 11 1.15 -1.88 0.41
C ILE A 11 1.58 -0.61 -0.32
N VAL A 12 1.45 -0.59 -1.62
CA VAL A 12 1.74 0.57 -2.46
C VAL A 12 0.46 1.35 -2.68
N ILE A 13 0.44 2.60 -2.25
CA ILE A 13 -0.69 3.50 -2.47
C ILE A 13 -0.25 4.65 -3.36
N SER A 14 -0.86 4.75 -4.55
CA SER A 14 -0.67 5.86 -5.46
C SER A 14 -2.00 6.54 -5.79
N ALA A 15 -1.93 7.76 -6.26
CA ALA A 15 -3.11 8.53 -6.62
C ALA A 15 -2.74 9.73 -7.48
N PRO A 16 -3.63 10.20 -8.34
CA PRO A 16 -3.45 11.48 -9.00
C PRO A 16 -3.42 12.62 -7.97
N SER A 17 -2.65 13.65 -8.31
CA SER A 17 -2.62 14.87 -7.49
C SER A 17 -4.03 15.41 -7.22
N GLY A 18 -4.38 15.63 -5.95
CA GLY A 18 -5.71 16.12 -5.55
C GLY A 18 -6.75 15.04 -5.22
N SER A 19 -6.41 13.75 -5.31
CA SER A 19 -7.32 12.64 -4.98
C SER A 19 -7.52 12.42 -3.49
N GLY A 20 -6.69 13.01 -2.62
CA GLY A 20 -6.81 12.87 -1.17
C GLY A 20 -6.05 11.68 -0.58
N LYS A 21 -5.04 11.16 -1.27
CA LYS A 21 -4.17 10.05 -0.85
C LYS A 21 -3.67 10.20 0.59
N GLY A 22 -3.03 11.33 0.90
CA GLY A 22 -2.47 11.58 2.23
C GLY A 22 -3.53 11.54 3.34
N SER A 23 -4.75 12.06 3.10
CA SER A 23 -5.84 11.98 4.09
C SER A 23 -6.31 10.55 4.34
N VAL A 24 -6.36 9.72 3.30
CA VAL A 24 -6.71 8.30 3.43
C VAL A 24 -5.63 7.57 4.24
N ILE A 25 -4.35 7.79 3.91
CA ILE A 25 -3.22 7.18 4.63
C ILE A 25 -3.21 7.63 6.09
N SER A 26 -3.35 8.92 6.38
CA SER A 26 -3.42 9.42 7.76
C SER A 26 -4.54 8.75 8.56
N GLY A 27 -5.72 8.63 7.97
CA GLY A 27 -6.85 7.96 8.63
C GLY A 27 -6.62 6.46 8.89
N LEU A 28 -5.88 5.77 8.01
CA LEU A 28 -5.47 4.38 8.25
C LEU A 28 -4.50 4.27 9.42
N LEU A 29 -3.47 5.13 9.47
CA LEU A 29 -2.45 5.14 10.54
C LEU A 29 -3.04 5.52 11.91
N GLU A 30 -4.13 6.29 11.94
CA GLU A 30 -4.87 6.58 13.17
C GLU A 30 -5.61 5.36 13.69
N LYS A 31 -6.22 4.57 12.79
CA LYS A 31 -7.04 3.40 13.12
C LYS A 31 -6.22 2.16 13.48
N ASP A 32 -5.18 1.85 12.71
CA ASP A 32 -4.40 0.63 12.86
C ASP A 32 -2.93 0.95 13.16
N LYS A 33 -2.48 0.57 14.35
CA LYS A 33 -1.10 0.76 14.83
C LYS A 33 -0.12 -0.29 14.30
N ASN A 34 -0.63 -1.34 13.67
CA ASN A 34 0.18 -2.34 12.97
C ASN A 34 0.50 -1.94 11.52
N ILE A 35 0.14 -0.74 11.13
CA ILE A 35 0.51 -0.15 9.84
C ILE A 35 1.57 0.93 10.06
N TRP A 36 2.63 0.89 9.28
CA TRP A 36 3.70 1.88 9.28
C TRP A 36 3.86 2.52 7.90
N LEU A 37 3.96 3.84 7.84
CA LEU A 37 4.24 4.58 6.61
C LEU A 37 5.73 4.72 6.41
N SER A 38 6.25 4.24 5.29
CA SER A 38 7.64 4.46 4.89
C SER A 38 7.86 5.92 4.53
N VAL A 39 8.82 6.55 5.19
CA VAL A 39 9.23 7.93 4.91
C VAL A 39 10.26 7.91 3.78
N SER A 40 9.87 8.37 2.61
CA SER A 40 10.76 8.47 1.44
C SER A 40 11.89 9.48 1.67
N THR A 41 13.02 9.26 1.01
CA THR A 41 14.14 10.22 0.95
C THR A 41 14.03 11.04 -0.33
N THR A 42 14.33 12.33 -0.27
CA THR A 42 14.28 13.21 -1.44
C THR A 42 15.42 14.22 -1.45
N SER A 43 15.89 14.57 -2.67
CA SER A 43 16.83 15.68 -2.88
C SER A 43 16.12 17.03 -3.07
N ARG A 44 14.78 17.05 -3.04
CA ARG A 44 13.98 18.28 -3.08
C ARG A 44 14.17 19.09 -1.80
N LYS A 45 14.31 20.40 -1.93
CA LYS A 45 14.32 21.28 -0.76
C LYS A 45 13.00 21.22 0.02
N PRO A 46 13.02 21.26 1.37
CA PRO A 46 11.82 21.31 2.19
C PRO A 46 10.92 22.50 1.79
N ARG A 47 9.61 22.31 1.85
CA ARG A 47 8.58 23.34 1.75
C ARG A 47 8.18 23.79 3.16
N GLU A 48 7.42 24.88 3.26
CA GLU A 48 6.97 25.47 4.53
C GLU A 48 6.28 24.47 5.48
N ASN A 49 5.52 23.53 4.94
CA ASN A 49 4.75 22.52 5.71
C ASN A 49 5.43 21.15 5.77
N ASP A 50 6.66 21.02 5.29
CA ASP A 50 7.38 19.75 5.38
C ASP A 50 8.04 19.60 6.74
N ILE A 51 7.96 18.40 7.31
CA ILE A 51 8.61 18.06 8.58
C ILE A 51 9.67 16.98 8.29
N PRO A 52 10.98 17.30 8.48
CA PRO A 52 12.05 16.33 8.25
C PRO A 52 11.86 15.05 9.09
N GLY A 53 12.05 13.89 8.46
CA GLY A 53 11.85 12.59 9.09
C GLY A 53 10.38 12.16 9.23
N VAL A 54 9.42 13.01 8.84
CA VAL A 54 7.98 12.71 8.85
C VAL A 54 7.41 12.75 7.45
N THR A 55 7.56 13.88 6.74
CA THR A 55 7.11 13.99 5.34
C THR A 55 8.12 13.36 4.38
N TYR A 56 9.39 13.70 4.57
CA TYR A 56 10.53 13.16 3.83
C TYR A 56 11.80 13.18 4.69
N ASN A 57 12.74 12.30 4.33
CA ASN A 57 14.14 12.44 4.70
C ASN A 57 14.79 13.33 3.63
N PHE A 58 15.11 14.57 3.98
CA PHE A 58 15.70 15.53 3.04
C PHE A 58 17.22 15.41 3.04
N VAL A 59 17.80 15.24 1.85
CA VAL A 59 19.25 15.14 1.62
C VAL A 59 19.64 16.01 0.43
N THR A 60 20.93 16.28 0.25
CA THR A 60 21.43 16.94 -0.97
C THR A 60 21.37 15.95 -2.15
N LYS A 61 21.56 16.46 -3.37
CA LYS A 61 21.59 15.63 -4.56
C LYS A 61 22.79 14.67 -4.54
N GLU A 62 23.92 15.17 -4.10
CA GLU A 62 25.18 14.44 -3.97
C GLU A 62 25.07 13.32 -2.92
N GLU A 63 24.44 13.61 -1.79
CA GLU A 63 24.15 12.60 -0.76
C GLU A 63 23.20 11.53 -1.27
N PHE A 64 22.18 11.92 -2.05
CA PHE A 64 21.25 10.97 -2.63
C PHE A 64 21.94 10.03 -3.62
N GLU A 65 22.79 10.58 -4.50
CA GLU A 65 23.58 9.79 -5.47
C GLU A 65 24.55 8.82 -4.78
N LYS A 66 25.14 9.21 -3.64
CA LYS A 66 25.94 8.33 -2.80
C LYS A 66 25.08 7.19 -2.22
N LEU A 67 23.89 7.49 -1.70
CA LEU A 67 22.95 6.47 -1.18
C LEU A 67 22.50 5.49 -2.27
N ILE A 68 22.38 5.92 -3.54
CA ILE A 68 22.14 5.01 -4.66
C ILE A 68 23.30 4.01 -4.82
N GLN A 69 24.54 4.50 -4.79
CA GLN A 69 25.74 3.65 -4.94
C GLN A 69 25.88 2.64 -3.80
N GLU A 70 25.44 3.01 -2.59
CA GLU A 70 25.42 2.15 -1.40
C GLU A 70 24.25 1.13 -1.39
N GLY A 71 23.34 1.17 -2.40
CA GLY A 71 22.18 0.27 -2.47
C GLY A 71 21.15 0.51 -1.36
N TYR A 72 21.09 1.74 -0.83
CA TYR A 72 20.21 2.14 0.28
C TYR A 72 18.73 2.05 -0.05
N PHE A 73 18.38 2.28 -1.34
CA PHE A 73 16.99 2.34 -1.77
C PHE A 73 16.46 1.00 -2.28
N LEU A 74 15.20 0.73 -2.00
CA LEU A 74 14.42 -0.33 -2.63
C LEU A 74 14.12 0.03 -4.09
N GLU A 75 13.69 1.27 -4.31
CA GLU A 75 13.51 1.91 -5.62
C GLU A 75 13.79 3.41 -5.50
N TYR A 76 14.09 4.05 -6.61
CA TYR A 76 14.18 5.52 -6.70
C TYR A 76 13.79 6.00 -8.10
N THR A 77 13.33 7.25 -8.17
CA THR A 77 12.98 7.93 -9.42
C THR A 77 13.53 9.36 -9.43
N ASN A 78 13.63 9.94 -10.63
CA ASN A 78 13.89 11.37 -10.79
C ASN A 78 12.61 12.03 -11.32
N TYR A 79 11.94 12.79 -10.47
CA TYR A 79 10.71 13.49 -10.82
C TYR A 79 10.92 15.00 -10.76
N VAL A 80 10.71 15.67 -11.91
CA VAL A 80 10.88 17.14 -12.04
C VAL A 80 12.24 17.62 -11.49
N GLY A 81 13.33 16.92 -11.84
CA GLY A 81 14.71 17.27 -11.48
C GLY A 81 15.12 16.96 -10.05
N ASN A 82 14.27 16.34 -9.24
CA ASN A 82 14.58 15.91 -7.89
C ASN A 82 14.47 14.38 -7.78
N TYR A 83 15.37 13.81 -6.99
CA TYR A 83 15.32 12.39 -6.65
C TYR A 83 14.30 12.15 -5.54
N TYR A 84 13.63 10.99 -5.63
CA TYR A 84 12.78 10.42 -4.60
C TYR A 84 13.11 8.93 -4.51
N GLY A 85 13.28 8.42 -3.30
CA GLY A 85 13.65 7.00 -3.11
C GLY A 85 13.08 6.44 -1.83
N THR A 86 12.82 5.16 -1.87
CA THR A 86 12.21 4.39 -0.78
C THR A 86 13.29 3.62 -0.02
N PRO A 87 13.58 3.95 1.27
CA PRO A 87 14.63 3.30 2.06
C PRO A 87 14.34 1.81 2.25
N LYS A 88 15.31 0.93 1.91
CA LYS A 88 15.13 -0.52 1.90
C LYS A 88 15.12 -1.16 3.29
N ASN A 89 16.14 -0.86 4.11
CA ASN A 89 16.41 -1.62 5.33
C ASN A 89 15.28 -1.51 6.37
N LYS A 90 14.74 -0.31 6.55
CA LYS A 90 13.67 -0.06 7.51
C LYS A 90 12.35 -0.72 7.12
N ILE A 91 12.10 -0.88 5.82
CA ILE A 91 10.95 -1.62 5.30
C ILE A 91 11.07 -3.09 5.64
N LEU A 92 12.23 -3.70 5.37
CA LEU A 92 12.48 -5.11 5.69
C LEU A 92 12.40 -5.39 7.19
N GLU A 93 12.93 -4.48 8.03
CA GLU A 93 12.78 -4.56 9.48
C GLU A 93 11.31 -4.62 9.89
N LYS A 94 10.49 -3.67 9.42
CA LYS A 94 9.07 -3.60 9.77
C LYS A 94 8.25 -4.80 9.29
N ILE A 95 8.51 -5.28 8.08
CA ILE A 95 7.87 -6.49 7.56
C ILE A 95 8.21 -7.71 8.42
N ASN A 96 9.48 -7.85 8.83
CA ASN A 96 9.91 -8.95 9.69
C ASN A 96 9.32 -8.87 11.11
N GLU A 97 8.96 -7.67 11.58
CA GLU A 97 8.23 -7.46 12.84
C GLU A 97 6.72 -7.79 12.71
N GLY A 98 6.23 -8.15 11.53
CA GLY A 98 4.81 -8.39 11.26
C GLY A 98 3.99 -7.12 11.05
N ILE A 99 4.65 -5.98 10.82
CA ILE A 99 4.02 -4.68 10.60
C ILE A 99 3.79 -4.46 9.10
N ASP A 100 2.58 -4.10 8.73
CA ASP A 100 2.24 -3.75 7.36
C ASP A 100 2.87 -2.41 6.97
N VAL A 101 3.51 -2.34 5.82
CA VAL A 101 4.25 -1.17 5.36
C VAL A 101 3.54 -0.50 4.20
N ILE A 102 3.12 0.75 4.37
CA ILE A 102 2.61 1.58 3.28
C ILE A 102 3.77 2.31 2.60
N LEU A 103 3.84 2.18 1.28
CA LEU A 103 4.68 2.98 0.39
C LEU A 103 3.79 4.02 -0.30
N GLU A 104 3.93 5.29 0.09
CA GLU A 104 3.27 6.41 -0.57
C GLU A 104 4.18 6.91 -1.71
N ILE A 105 4.00 6.37 -2.92
CA ILE A 105 4.87 6.63 -4.06
C ILE A 105 4.09 6.99 -5.32
N GLU A 106 4.78 7.60 -6.27
CA GLU A 106 4.25 7.94 -7.58
C GLU A 106 4.21 6.70 -8.49
N ILE A 107 3.51 6.78 -9.62
CA ILE A 107 3.24 5.64 -10.51
C ILE A 107 4.52 4.98 -11.04
N GLU A 108 5.55 5.78 -11.34
CA GLU A 108 6.84 5.25 -11.79
C GLU A 108 7.49 4.38 -10.70
N GLY A 109 7.54 4.88 -9.46
CA GLY A 109 8.01 4.13 -8.30
C GLY A 109 7.18 2.86 -8.06
N ALA A 110 5.85 2.95 -8.16
CA ALA A 110 4.96 1.80 -8.06
C ALA A 110 5.25 0.73 -9.13
N THR A 111 5.56 1.15 -10.34
CA THR A 111 5.95 0.24 -11.44
C THR A 111 7.28 -0.46 -11.14
N ASN A 112 8.23 0.23 -10.52
CA ASN A 112 9.52 -0.33 -10.12
C ASN A 112 9.33 -1.33 -8.95
N ILE A 113 8.54 -0.97 -7.94
CA ILE A 113 8.19 -1.90 -6.84
C ILE A 113 7.49 -3.15 -7.37
N LYS A 114 6.60 -3.03 -8.35
CA LYS A 114 5.88 -4.20 -8.92
C LYS A 114 6.82 -5.22 -9.57
N LYS A 115 7.95 -4.78 -10.10
CA LYS A 115 8.98 -5.68 -10.65
C LYS A 115 9.80 -6.37 -9.56
N LEU A 116 10.01 -5.68 -8.43
CA LEU A 116 10.86 -6.14 -7.32
C LEU A 116 10.10 -6.99 -6.31
N ILE A 117 8.84 -6.62 -6.05
CA ILE A 117 7.94 -7.26 -5.07
C ILE A 117 6.59 -7.46 -5.76
N PRO A 118 6.45 -8.46 -6.65
CA PRO A 118 5.20 -8.70 -7.39
C PRO A 118 4.00 -8.99 -6.48
N GLU A 119 4.26 -9.55 -5.30
CA GLU A 119 3.28 -9.87 -4.27
C GLU A 119 2.80 -8.66 -3.45
N ALA A 120 3.40 -7.46 -3.62
CA ALA A 120 2.91 -6.26 -2.96
C ALA A 120 1.48 -5.91 -3.40
N ILE A 121 0.74 -5.27 -2.51
CA ILE A 121 -0.65 -4.86 -2.74
C ILE A 121 -0.64 -3.47 -3.35
N PHE A 122 -1.13 -3.33 -4.58
CA PHE A 122 -1.15 -2.06 -5.30
C PHE A 122 -2.56 -1.47 -5.28
N ILE A 123 -2.74 -0.34 -4.57
CA ILE A 123 -4.01 0.36 -4.42
C ILE A 123 -3.92 1.74 -5.07
N PHE A 124 -4.87 2.05 -5.95
CA PHE A 124 -4.98 3.36 -6.59
C PHE A 124 -6.16 4.14 -6.03
N ILE A 125 -5.90 5.30 -5.44
CA ILE A 125 -6.96 6.18 -4.90
C ILE A 125 -7.40 7.15 -5.98
N MET A 126 -8.68 7.14 -6.34
CA MET A 126 -9.26 8.00 -7.37
C MET A 126 -10.24 9.01 -6.79
N PRO A 127 -10.35 10.21 -7.39
CA PRO A 127 -11.47 11.10 -7.11
C PRO A 127 -12.76 10.55 -7.75
N PRO A 128 -13.95 10.89 -7.24
CA PRO A 128 -15.23 10.40 -7.79
C PRO A 128 -15.52 10.93 -9.18
N SER A 129 -14.91 12.05 -9.59
CA SER A 129 -15.01 12.61 -10.93
C SER A 129 -13.88 13.58 -11.24
N LEU A 130 -13.62 13.81 -12.52
CA LEU A 130 -12.68 14.86 -12.97
C LEU A 130 -13.12 16.26 -12.51
N LYS A 131 -14.43 16.52 -12.43
CA LYS A 131 -14.99 17.77 -11.90
C LYS A 131 -14.63 17.97 -10.44
N THR A 132 -14.70 16.93 -9.62
CA THR A 132 -14.29 16.96 -8.21
C THR A 132 -12.77 17.14 -8.09
N LEU A 133 -11.99 16.49 -8.94
CA LEU A 133 -10.54 16.66 -8.99
C LEU A 133 -10.17 18.14 -9.24
N VAL A 134 -10.74 18.77 -10.27
CA VAL A 134 -10.49 20.19 -10.56
C VAL A 134 -10.88 21.08 -9.37
N LYS A 135 -12.02 20.83 -8.72
CA LYS A 135 -12.43 21.58 -7.52
C LYS A 135 -11.40 21.44 -6.39
N ARG A 136 -10.90 20.23 -6.15
CA ARG A 136 -9.89 19.94 -5.10
C ARG A 136 -8.55 20.59 -5.40
N LEU A 137 -8.12 20.61 -6.68
CA LEU A 137 -6.90 21.31 -7.12
C LEU A 137 -7.00 22.82 -6.89
N LYS A 138 -8.14 23.43 -7.24
CA LYS A 138 -8.39 24.87 -7.03
C LYS A 138 -8.44 25.26 -5.54
N LYS A 139 -9.03 24.39 -4.69
CA LYS A 139 -9.21 24.69 -3.25
C LYS A 139 -7.90 24.82 -2.47
N ARG A 140 -6.78 24.28 -2.97
CA ARG A 140 -5.46 24.45 -2.34
C ARG A 140 -4.96 25.90 -2.33
N GLY A 141 -5.49 26.77 -3.21
CA GLY A 141 -5.36 28.24 -3.11
C GLY A 141 -3.98 28.84 -3.41
N THR A 142 -2.95 28.02 -3.57
CA THR A 142 -1.55 28.44 -3.73
C THR A 142 -1.05 28.43 -5.17
N ASP A 143 -1.81 27.88 -6.10
CA ASP A 143 -1.38 27.68 -7.49
C ASP A 143 -2.06 28.66 -8.44
N SER A 144 -1.30 29.17 -9.42
CA SER A 144 -1.85 29.93 -10.55
C SER A 144 -2.73 29.03 -11.44
N ASN A 145 -3.58 29.63 -12.27
CA ASN A 145 -4.43 28.89 -13.19
C ASN A 145 -3.62 27.96 -14.12
N ASP A 146 -2.47 28.41 -14.61
CA ASP A 146 -1.61 27.62 -15.48
C ASP A 146 -1.08 26.37 -14.78
N LYS A 147 -0.66 26.52 -13.50
CA LYS A 147 -0.25 25.38 -12.67
C LYS A 147 -1.40 24.41 -12.40
N ILE A 148 -2.63 24.90 -12.22
CA ILE A 148 -3.80 24.04 -12.04
C ILE A 148 -4.06 23.21 -13.30
N ILE A 149 -3.94 23.84 -14.49
CA ILE A 149 -4.09 23.15 -15.78
C ILE A 149 -3.00 22.10 -15.96
N GLU A 150 -1.74 22.43 -15.69
CA GLU A 150 -0.62 21.48 -15.77
C GLU A 150 -0.85 20.27 -14.83
N ARG A 151 -1.23 20.52 -13.58
CA ARG A 151 -1.54 19.47 -12.60
C ARG A 151 -2.73 18.62 -13.02
N PHE A 152 -3.73 19.22 -13.65
CA PHE A 152 -4.87 18.47 -14.18
C PHE A 152 -4.44 17.54 -15.33
N HIS A 153 -3.62 18.03 -16.25
CA HIS A 153 -3.08 17.18 -17.32
C HIS A 153 -2.23 16.02 -16.80
N THR A 154 -1.40 16.28 -15.78
CA THR A 154 -0.63 15.24 -15.12
C THR A 154 -1.55 14.21 -14.47
N ALA A 155 -2.51 14.66 -13.67
CA ALA A 155 -3.48 13.78 -13.01
C ALA A 155 -4.32 12.96 -14.01
N TYR A 156 -4.67 13.52 -15.15
CA TYR A 156 -5.39 12.80 -16.20
C TYR A 156 -4.54 11.67 -16.82
N LYS A 157 -3.24 11.91 -17.04
CA LYS A 157 -2.31 10.87 -17.48
C LYS A 157 -2.17 9.77 -16.40
N GLU A 158 -2.06 10.18 -15.16
CA GLU A 158 -1.95 9.26 -14.00
C GLU A 158 -3.16 8.36 -13.84
N ILE A 159 -4.38 8.87 -14.09
CA ILE A 159 -5.63 8.08 -14.06
C ILE A 159 -5.60 6.94 -15.08
N ASN A 160 -5.02 7.14 -16.25
CA ASN A 160 -4.94 6.11 -17.29
C ASN A 160 -4.04 4.92 -16.90
N GLU A 161 -3.20 5.09 -15.88
CA GLU A 161 -2.31 4.04 -15.36
C GLU A 161 -2.97 3.12 -14.32
N VAL A 162 -4.24 3.37 -13.98
CA VAL A 162 -5.00 2.62 -12.96
C VAL A 162 -5.01 1.11 -13.20
N THR A 163 -4.99 0.67 -14.45
CA THR A 163 -4.99 -0.76 -14.82
C THR A 163 -3.74 -1.52 -14.38
N LYS A 164 -2.69 -0.81 -13.96
CA LYS A 164 -1.47 -1.42 -13.41
C LYS A 164 -1.60 -1.81 -11.95
N TYR A 165 -2.68 -1.39 -11.26
CA TYR A 165 -2.93 -1.64 -9.85
C TYR A 165 -3.85 -2.85 -9.64
N ASN A 166 -3.79 -3.44 -8.44
CA ASN A 166 -4.67 -4.55 -8.08
C ASN A 166 -6.07 -4.06 -7.70
N TYR A 167 -6.13 -2.86 -7.07
CA TYR A 167 -7.34 -2.28 -6.51
C TYR A 167 -7.46 -0.81 -6.86
N VAL A 168 -8.70 -0.36 -7.05
CA VAL A 168 -9.06 1.05 -7.15
C VAL A 168 -10.06 1.40 -6.05
N VAL A 169 -9.79 2.50 -5.33
CA VAL A 169 -10.69 3.03 -4.30
C VAL A 169 -11.10 4.44 -4.66
N ILE A 170 -12.40 4.66 -4.83
CA ILE A 170 -12.97 5.98 -5.11
C ILE A 170 -13.08 6.75 -3.78
N ASN A 171 -12.35 7.86 -3.65
CA ASN A 171 -12.38 8.75 -2.50
C ASN A 171 -13.42 9.86 -2.71
N ASP A 172 -14.70 9.50 -2.57
CA ASP A 172 -15.82 10.46 -2.51
C ASP A 172 -16.05 10.89 -1.07
N ASP A 173 -16.35 9.96 -0.19
CA ASP A 173 -16.33 10.12 1.27
C ASP A 173 -15.03 9.55 1.83
N LEU A 174 -14.38 10.32 2.73
CA LEU A 174 -13.09 9.95 3.29
C LEU A 174 -13.18 8.72 4.19
N LYS A 175 -14.22 8.62 5.02
CA LYS A 175 -14.38 7.49 5.97
C LYS A 175 -14.64 6.20 5.21
N ASP A 176 -15.47 6.25 4.17
CA ASP A 176 -15.76 5.12 3.29
C ASP A 176 -14.49 4.67 2.54
N ALA A 177 -13.70 5.61 2.02
CA ALA A 177 -12.43 5.29 1.35
C ALA A 177 -11.44 4.63 2.30
N ILE A 178 -11.30 5.11 3.54
CA ILE A 178 -10.44 4.49 4.57
C ILE A 178 -10.92 3.07 4.86
N THR A 179 -12.22 2.87 5.07
CA THR A 179 -12.81 1.55 5.34
C THR A 179 -12.58 0.56 4.20
N LYS A 180 -12.67 1.01 2.95
CA LYS A 180 -12.40 0.16 1.77
C LYS A 180 -10.92 -0.24 1.69
N VAL A 181 -9.99 0.68 1.94
CA VAL A 181 -8.56 0.34 1.94
C VAL A 181 -8.25 -0.63 3.09
N GLU A 182 -8.79 -0.41 4.28
CA GLU A 182 -8.67 -1.32 5.43
C GLU A 182 -9.18 -2.73 5.09
N ALA A 183 -10.36 -2.83 4.48
CA ALA A 183 -10.95 -4.10 4.04
C ALA A 183 -10.06 -4.83 3.01
N ILE A 184 -9.46 -4.13 2.06
CA ILE A 184 -8.51 -4.70 1.10
C ILE A 184 -7.31 -5.27 1.84
N ILE A 185 -6.69 -4.52 2.76
CA ILE A 185 -5.53 -4.97 3.54
C ILE A 185 -5.87 -6.23 4.33
N GLN A 186 -7.04 -6.29 4.97
CA GLN A 186 -7.47 -7.46 5.73
C GLN A 186 -7.77 -8.66 4.82
N ALA A 187 -8.44 -8.44 3.68
CA ALA A 187 -8.73 -9.51 2.72
C ALA A 187 -7.43 -10.12 2.14
N GLU A 188 -6.43 -9.30 1.87
CA GLU A 188 -5.14 -9.75 1.38
C GLU A 188 -4.38 -10.65 2.38
N LYS A 189 -4.62 -10.50 3.70
CA LYS A 189 -4.08 -11.41 4.72
C LYS A 189 -4.67 -12.81 4.66
N CYS A 190 -5.89 -12.93 4.12
CA CYS A 190 -6.61 -14.20 4.01
C CYS A 190 -6.29 -14.98 2.72
N ARG A 191 -5.38 -14.50 1.87
CA ARG A 191 -5.00 -15.21 0.65
C ARG A 191 -4.23 -16.48 0.98
N VAL A 192 -4.57 -17.58 0.30
CA VAL A 192 -3.96 -18.88 0.54
C VAL A 192 -2.43 -18.88 0.34
N ASP A 193 -1.94 -18.13 -0.65
CA ASP A 193 -0.51 -17.96 -0.92
C ASP A 193 0.25 -17.14 0.16
N ARG A 194 -0.48 -16.58 1.13
CA ARG A 194 0.06 -15.87 2.30
C ARG A 194 -0.12 -16.64 3.60
N ILE A 195 -0.73 -17.80 3.57
CA ILE A 195 -0.89 -18.69 4.72
C ILE A 195 0.27 -19.70 4.69
N GLU A 196 1.01 -19.81 5.77
CA GLU A 196 2.21 -20.67 5.85
C GLU A 196 1.83 -22.15 5.90
N GLU A 197 0.75 -22.48 6.62
CA GLU A 197 0.21 -23.84 6.73
C GLU A 197 -1.31 -23.83 6.76
N VAL A 198 -1.94 -24.55 5.84
CA VAL A 198 -3.40 -24.68 5.75
C VAL A 198 -3.89 -25.98 6.40
N TYR A 199 -3.00 -26.75 7.02
CA TYR A 199 -3.34 -28.03 7.60
C TYR A 199 -3.87 -27.87 9.02
N LEU A 200 -4.97 -28.56 9.28
CA LEU A 200 -5.40 -28.81 10.65
C LEU A 200 -4.34 -29.72 11.29
N ASP A 201 -3.78 -29.31 12.42
CA ASP A 201 -2.67 -29.95 13.17
C ASP A 201 -3.07 -31.34 13.76
N THR A 202 -4.10 -31.96 13.24
CA THR A 202 -4.57 -33.25 13.66
C THR A 202 -4.00 -34.30 12.71
N LYS A 203 -3.20 -35.18 13.27
CA LYS A 203 -2.75 -36.37 12.54
C LYS A 203 -3.98 -37.16 12.08
N GLU A 204 -3.90 -37.76 10.92
CA GLU A 204 -4.97 -38.59 10.36
C GLU A 204 -5.45 -39.66 11.37
N GLU A 205 -4.53 -40.17 12.21
CA GLU A 205 -4.79 -41.08 13.32
C GLU A 205 -5.67 -40.48 14.43
N GLU A 206 -5.45 -39.22 14.83
CA GLU A 206 -6.26 -38.52 15.86
C GLU A 206 -7.69 -38.24 15.35
N ILE A 207 -7.84 -37.94 14.06
CA ILE A 207 -9.16 -37.77 13.44
C ILE A 207 -9.88 -39.11 13.39
N HIS A 208 -9.17 -40.19 13.08
CA HIS A 208 -9.73 -41.54 13.02
C HIS A 208 -10.19 -41.98 14.42
N GLU A 209 -9.40 -41.74 15.46
CA GLU A 209 -9.78 -42.03 16.86
C GLU A 209 -11.03 -41.26 17.28
N LEU A 210 -11.09 -39.93 17.03
CA LEU A 210 -12.27 -39.11 17.30
C LEU A 210 -13.54 -39.62 16.59
N LEU A 211 -13.41 -40.03 15.32
CA LEU A 211 -14.53 -40.59 14.55
C LEU A 211 -14.98 -41.97 15.06
N MET A 212 -14.09 -42.76 15.64
CA MET A 212 -14.41 -44.07 16.22
C MET A 212 -15.00 -43.95 17.64
N GLU A 213 -14.56 -42.96 18.45
CA GLU A 213 -15.09 -42.70 19.79
C GLU A 213 -16.52 -42.13 19.78
N GLU A 214 -16.91 -41.33 18.78
CA GLU A 214 -18.23 -40.68 18.70
C GLU A 214 -19.32 -41.56 18.10
N ASN A 215 -19.11 -42.86 17.80
CA ASN A 215 -20.10 -43.71 17.15
C ASN A 215 -20.83 -42.99 16.00
N PHE A 216 -20.05 -42.52 15.00
CA PHE A 216 -20.62 -41.86 13.84
C PHE A 216 -21.54 -42.85 13.11
N ASP A 217 -22.84 -42.65 13.23
CA ASP A 217 -23.84 -43.41 12.49
C ASP A 217 -23.75 -43.00 11.01
N ASN A 218 -23.09 -43.89 10.21
CA ASN A 218 -22.90 -43.70 8.76
C ASN A 218 -24.21 -43.65 7.95
N SER A 219 -25.35 -43.83 8.59
CA SER A 219 -26.65 -43.79 7.88
C SER A 219 -27.02 -42.43 7.33
N ALA A 220 -26.51 -41.34 7.94
CA ALA A 220 -26.83 -39.98 7.52
C ALA A 220 -26.01 -39.48 6.29
N ILE A 221 -24.92 -40.13 5.92
CA ILE A 221 -24.06 -39.70 4.80
C ILE A 221 -24.51 -40.28 3.47
N THR A 222 -25.17 -41.44 3.48
CA THR A 222 -25.58 -42.15 2.25
C THR A 222 -26.82 -41.55 1.58
N GLU A 223 -27.58 -40.69 2.23
CA GLU A 223 -28.79 -40.08 1.66
C GLU A 223 -28.55 -38.71 0.96
N ARG A 224 -27.28 -38.24 0.84
CA ARG A 224 -26.94 -36.93 0.24
C ARG A 224 -25.93 -36.96 -0.91
N ILE A 225 -25.68 -38.12 -1.50
CA ILE A 225 -24.89 -38.25 -2.75
C ILE A 225 -25.78 -38.63 -3.89
#